data_1c36986b7bb415154875ea5118e3d42e
#
_entry.id   1c36986b7bb415154875ea5118e3d42e
#
_cell.length_a   1.000
_cell.length_b   1.000
_cell.length_c   1.000
_cell.angle_alpha   90.00
_cell.angle_beta   90.00
_cell.angle_gamma   90.00
#
_symmetry.space_group_name_H-M   'P 1'
#
loop_
_entity.id
_entity.type
_entity.pdbx_description
1 polymer ?
#
loop_
_entity_poly.entity_id
_entity_poly.type
_entity_poly.pdbx_seq_one_letter_code
_entity_poly.pdbx_strand_id
1 'polypeptide(L)'
;GLFWFLVPNVLCLIFFVPFARRIRKEMPEGITLSGYMHQKYQSESVKNIYLFQLGALSALSTGVQLLAGSKILSMLTGIPFWIMTVIMAVIAYSYSQFSGIKASILTDSIQMVFMLIASVCFAVFGIKNGGGIQNMFAGIGGYTGECSSLFSAKGIEIFLGFGLPTTVGLISGPFGDQCFWQRAFCVKKNRIGRAFFVGAILFGMVPLSMGILGFVGAGMGYTAIDTGVINFELISELFPSWAVIPFLFMIVSGLLSTIDSNLCAISSLTTDIFKKNTLGKTKIAMAALLVIGIIVANIPGLTVTHLFLMYGTLRAATLLPTIFTLKGVKLKPEGVVTGIATALIIGLPVFAYGNITGTAAYKTAGSLLTVLLSGTVALIVSRKRGAENG
;
A
#
# COMPACT_ATOMS: atom_id res chain seq x y z
N GLY A 1 9.05 13.04 7.41
CA GLY A 1 8.13 12.21 6.58
C GLY A 1 8.83 11.05 5.92
N LEU A 2 9.85 11.31 5.09
CA LEU A 2 10.51 10.28 4.24
C LEU A 2 11.08 9.11 5.07
N PHE A 3 11.71 9.36 6.21
CA PHE A 3 12.26 8.34 7.10
C PHE A 3 11.18 7.32 7.53
N TRP A 4 10.03 7.80 7.99
CA TRP A 4 8.91 6.98 8.45
C TRP A 4 8.18 6.24 7.32
N PHE A 5 8.35 6.68 6.08
CA PHE A 5 7.88 5.97 4.91
C PHE A 5 8.89 4.91 4.45
N LEU A 6 10.17 5.28 4.32
CA LEU A 6 11.20 4.46 3.70
C LEU A 6 11.62 3.26 4.57
N VAL A 7 11.96 3.51 5.85
CA VAL A 7 12.51 2.48 6.73
C VAL A 7 11.50 1.36 7.00
N PRO A 8 10.26 1.64 7.43
CA PRO A 8 9.26 0.58 7.63
C PRO A 8 8.94 -0.19 6.35
N ASN A 9 8.99 0.46 5.19
CA ASN A 9 8.67 -0.14 3.90
C ASN A 9 9.70 -1.19 3.46
N VAL A 10 10.98 -0.91 3.69
CA VAL A 10 12.06 -1.88 3.45
C VAL A 10 12.01 -3.00 4.48
N LEU A 11 11.85 -2.66 5.75
CA LEU A 11 11.88 -3.63 6.84
C LEU A 11 10.69 -4.60 6.81
N CYS A 12 9.49 -4.14 6.40
CA CYS A 12 8.30 -4.97 6.37
C CYS A 12 8.46 -6.18 5.43
N LEU A 13 9.08 -6.00 4.28
CA LEU A 13 9.32 -7.08 3.33
C LEU A 13 10.32 -8.10 3.86
N ILE A 14 11.36 -7.65 4.56
CA ILE A 14 12.33 -8.53 5.21
C ILE A 14 11.65 -9.32 6.35
N PHE A 15 10.86 -8.62 7.16
CA PHE A 15 10.08 -9.22 8.25
C PHE A 15 9.04 -10.24 7.74
N PHE A 16 8.50 -10.05 6.55
CA PHE A 16 7.52 -10.95 5.94
C PHE A 16 8.12 -12.29 5.48
N VAL A 17 9.42 -12.35 5.15
CA VAL A 17 10.06 -13.54 4.58
C VAL A 17 9.80 -14.85 5.35
N PRO A 18 9.96 -14.93 6.69
CA PRO A 18 9.72 -16.18 7.41
C PRO A 18 8.25 -16.65 7.31
N PHE A 19 7.31 -15.73 7.26
CA PHE A 19 5.88 -16.03 7.12
C PHE A 19 5.52 -16.48 5.70
N ALA A 20 6.08 -15.85 4.69
CA ALA A 20 5.95 -16.27 3.29
C ALA A 20 6.52 -17.67 3.05
N ARG A 21 7.67 -17.99 3.67
CA ARG A 21 8.24 -19.36 3.63
C ARG A 21 7.35 -20.36 4.34
N ARG A 22 6.76 -19.99 5.47
CA ARG A 22 5.92 -20.87 6.25
C ARG A 22 4.63 -21.21 5.54
N ILE A 23 3.89 -20.23 5.05
CA ILE A 23 2.65 -20.46 4.30
C ILE A 23 2.92 -21.32 3.05
N ARG A 24 4.01 -21.07 2.35
CA ARG A 24 4.42 -21.83 1.17
C ARG A 24 4.82 -23.28 1.49
N LYS A 25 5.23 -23.56 2.74
CA LYS A 25 5.47 -24.92 3.24
C LYS A 25 4.17 -25.64 3.60
N GLU A 26 3.27 -24.93 4.29
CA GLU A 26 2.00 -25.50 4.80
C GLU A 26 0.96 -25.68 3.68
N MET A 27 0.96 -24.81 2.65
CA MET A 27 0.03 -24.86 1.52
C MET A 27 0.78 -24.65 0.19
N PRO A 28 1.45 -25.67 -0.34
CA PRO A 28 2.26 -25.56 -1.56
C PRO A 28 1.50 -25.11 -2.80
N GLU A 29 0.26 -25.54 -2.96
CA GLU A 29 -0.64 -25.21 -4.08
C GLU A 29 -1.58 -24.03 -3.76
N GLY A 30 -1.30 -23.30 -2.68
CA GLY A 30 -2.08 -22.15 -2.27
C GLY A 30 -2.01 -21.00 -3.28
N ILE A 31 -3.08 -20.19 -3.32
CA ILE A 31 -3.20 -19.02 -4.20
C ILE A 31 -3.50 -17.77 -3.36
N THR A 32 -4.29 -17.93 -2.29
CA THR A 32 -4.84 -16.81 -1.50
C THR A 32 -4.60 -17.00 -0.01
N LEU A 33 -4.52 -15.86 0.71
CA LEU A 33 -4.48 -15.88 2.18
C LEU A 33 -5.83 -16.37 2.76
N SER A 34 -6.95 -15.93 2.19
CA SER A 34 -8.30 -16.34 2.65
C SER A 34 -8.50 -17.86 2.53
N GLY A 35 -8.03 -18.47 1.43
CA GLY A 35 -8.03 -19.92 1.22
C GLY A 35 -7.16 -20.66 2.25
N TYR A 36 -5.96 -20.13 2.55
CA TYR A 36 -5.11 -20.67 3.62
C TYR A 36 -5.81 -20.60 4.99
N MET A 37 -6.43 -19.47 5.32
CA MET A 37 -7.16 -19.32 6.59
C MET A 37 -8.37 -20.24 6.67
N HIS A 38 -9.09 -20.43 5.54
CA HIS A 38 -10.16 -21.41 5.46
C HIS A 38 -9.68 -22.83 5.76
N GLN A 39 -8.59 -23.25 5.11
CA GLN A 39 -8.00 -24.57 5.33
C GLN A 39 -7.52 -24.77 6.78
N LYS A 40 -6.98 -23.71 7.40
CA LYS A 40 -6.41 -23.78 8.75
C LYS A 40 -7.49 -23.86 9.84
N TYR A 41 -8.60 -23.13 9.67
CA TYR A 41 -9.67 -23.03 10.67
C TYR A 41 -10.91 -23.84 10.33
N GLN A 42 -11.01 -24.41 9.14
CA GLN A 42 -12.19 -25.12 8.63
C GLN A 42 -13.48 -24.29 8.86
N SER A 43 -13.40 -22.96 8.61
CA SER A 43 -14.46 -21.99 8.92
C SER A 43 -14.70 -21.04 7.76
N GLU A 44 -15.95 -21.05 7.27
CA GLU A 44 -16.41 -20.10 6.25
C GLU A 44 -16.38 -18.64 6.76
N SER A 45 -16.70 -18.43 8.06
CA SER A 45 -16.70 -17.09 8.66
C SER A 45 -15.29 -16.48 8.67
N VAL A 46 -14.27 -17.28 8.98
CA VAL A 46 -12.87 -16.83 8.91
C VAL A 46 -12.47 -16.51 7.47
N LYS A 47 -12.82 -17.37 6.51
CA LYS A 47 -12.58 -17.09 5.09
C LYS A 47 -13.20 -15.77 4.65
N ASN A 48 -14.48 -15.58 4.99
CA ASN A 48 -15.27 -14.44 4.53
C ASN A 48 -14.77 -13.11 5.11
N ILE A 49 -14.34 -13.05 6.38
CA ILE A 49 -13.81 -11.82 6.96
C ILE A 49 -12.46 -11.43 6.33
N TYR A 50 -11.61 -12.42 6.00
CA TYR A 50 -10.38 -12.17 5.23
C TYR A 50 -10.69 -11.74 3.80
N LEU A 51 -11.62 -12.38 3.12
CA LEU A 51 -12.07 -11.98 1.77
C LEU A 51 -12.57 -10.54 1.75
N PHE A 52 -13.40 -10.17 2.72
CA PHE A 52 -13.89 -8.80 2.86
C PHE A 52 -12.74 -7.79 3.02
N GLN A 53 -11.83 -8.05 3.96
CA GLN A 53 -10.71 -7.15 4.24
C GLN A 53 -9.77 -7.04 3.04
N LEU A 54 -9.39 -8.16 2.40
CA LEU A 54 -8.51 -8.18 1.24
C LEU A 54 -9.13 -7.51 0.01
N GLY A 55 -10.44 -7.72 -0.21
CA GLY A 55 -11.19 -7.07 -1.29
C GLY A 55 -11.34 -5.56 -1.08
N ALA A 56 -11.72 -5.15 0.14
CA ALA A 56 -11.82 -3.72 0.50
C ALA A 56 -10.48 -3.02 0.37
N LEU A 57 -9.38 -3.69 0.76
CA LEU A 57 -8.04 -3.16 0.59
C LEU A 57 -7.69 -2.95 -0.88
N SER A 58 -7.94 -3.94 -1.74
CA SER A 58 -7.68 -3.83 -3.17
C SER A 58 -8.45 -2.67 -3.80
N ALA A 59 -9.70 -2.42 -3.33
CA ALA A 59 -10.51 -1.31 -3.79
C ALA A 59 -9.94 0.05 -3.36
N LEU A 60 -9.57 0.21 -2.09
CA LEU A 60 -8.94 1.44 -1.60
C LEU A 60 -7.59 1.68 -2.29
N SER A 61 -6.77 0.65 -2.43
CA SER A 61 -5.47 0.73 -3.12
C SER A 61 -5.65 1.19 -4.57
N THR A 62 -6.61 0.62 -5.29
CA THR A 62 -6.95 1.04 -6.67
C THR A 62 -7.42 2.50 -6.70
N GLY A 63 -8.26 2.92 -5.75
CA GLY A 63 -8.71 4.31 -5.63
C GLY A 63 -7.55 5.30 -5.42
N VAL A 64 -6.55 4.95 -4.59
CA VAL A 64 -5.33 5.77 -4.40
C VAL A 64 -4.60 5.99 -5.74
N GLN A 65 -4.40 4.91 -6.51
CA GLN A 65 -3.67 5.00 -7.78
C GLN A 65 -4.43 5.83 -8.82
N LEU A 66 -5.75 5.62 -8.92
CA LEU A 66 -6.60 6.39 -9.81
C LEU A 66 -6.62 7.87 -9.41
N LEU A 67 -6.73 8.18 -8.10
CA LEU A 67 -6.70 9.56 -7.61
C LEU A 67 -5.37 10.25 -7.96
N ALA A 68 -4.25 9.62 -7.64
CA ALA A 68 -2.93 10.20 -7.86
C ALA A 68 -2.62 10.41 -9.34
N GLY A 69 -2.85 9.37 -10.17
CA GLY A 69 -2.55 9.44 -11.60
C GLY A 69 -3.46 10.39 -12.37
N SER A 70 -4.76 10.33 -12.09
CA SER A 70 -5.73 11.20 -12.77
C SER A 70 -5.54 12.67 -12.41
N LYS A 71 -5.08 12.97 -11.19
CA LYS A 71 -4.78 14.35 -10.79
C LYS A 71 -3.66 14.95 -11.64
N ILE A 72 -2.55 14.24 -11.78
CA ILE A 72 -1.39 14.70 -12.59
C ILE A 72 -1.79 14.82 -14.06
N LEU A 73 -2.46 13.80 -14.61
CA LEU A 73 -2.85 13.79 -16.01
C LEU A 73 -3.91 14.85 -16.33
N SER A 74 -4.86 15.11 -15.42
CA SER A 74 -5.87 16.17 -15.56
C SER A 74 -5.22 17.56 -15.58
N MET A 75 -4.23 17.79 -14.70
CA MET A 75 -3.49 19.06 -14.69
C MET A 75 -2.74 19.32 -16.01
N LEU A 76 -2.22 18.28 -16.64
CA LEU A 76 -1.46 18.40 -17.88
C LEU A 76 -2.30 18.54 -19.14
N THR A 77 -3.41 17.79 -19.17
CA THR A 77 -4.23 17.66 -20.39
C THR A 77 -5.41 18.62 -20.41
N GLY A 78 -5.78 19.20 -19.24
CA GLY A 78 -6.99 19.97 -19.07
C GLY A 78 -8.29 19.14 -19.09
N ILE A 79 -8.17 17.81 -19.24
CA ILE A 79 -9.34 16.91 -19.20
C ILE A 79 -9.88 16.85 -17.78
N PRO A 80 -11.21 16.93 -17.57
CA PRO A 80 -11.81 16.86 -16.25
C PRO A 80 -11.37 15.61 -15.46
N PHE A 81 -11.07 15.78 -14.18
CA PHE A 81 -10.53 14.76 -13.31
C PHE A 81 -11.31 13.44 -13.34
N TRP A 82 -12.64 13.50 -13.24
CA TRP A 82 -13.48 12.31 -13.24
C TRP A 82 -13.42 11.53 -14.55
N ILE A 83 -13.28 12.21 -15.71
CA ILE A 83 -13.07 11.55 -17.00
C ILE A 83 -11.72 10.84 -17.02
N MET A 84 -10.69 11.50 -16.49
CA MET A 84 -9.35 10.94 -16.43
C MET A 84 -9.28 9.67 -15.55
N THR A 85 -10.04 9.62 -14.43
CA THR A 85 -10.14 8.41 -13.62
C THR A 85 -10.75 7.24 -14.39
N VAL A 86 -11.77 7.50 -15.22
CA VAL A 86 -12.39 6.48 -16.08
C VAL A 86 -11.41 6.02 -17.17
N ILE A 87 -10.73 6.96 -17.84
CA ILE A 87 -9.74 6.64 -18.88
C ILE A 87 -8.63 5.72 -18.32
N MET A 88 -8.05 6.08 -17.17
CA MET A 88 -7.02 5.27 -16.54
C MET A 88 -7.53 3.88 -16.15
N ALA A 89 -8.74 3.79 -15.61
CA ALA A 89 -9.35 2.52 -15.25
C ALA A 89 -9.60 1.62 -16.48
N VAL A 90 -10.09 2.21 -17.59
CA VAL A 90 -10.32 1.48 -18.86
C VAL A 90 -8.98 0.98 -19.43
N ILE A 91 -7.92 1.79 -19.41
CA ILE A 91 -6.60 1.38 -19.87
C ILE A 91 -6.10 0.20 -19.02
N ALA A 92 -6.15 0.32 -17.68
CA ALA A 92 -5.74 -0.75 -16.78
C ALA A 92 -6.54 -2.04 -17.01
N TYR A 93 -7.86 -1.94 -17.14
CA TYR A 93 -8.71 -3.10 -17.41
C TYR A 93 -8.38 -3.76 -18.73
N SER A 94 -8.19 -2.97 -19.79
CA SER A 94 -7.99 -3.47 -21.15
C SER A 94 -6.76 -4.36 -21.25
N TYR A 95 -5.62 -3.95 -20.67
CA TYR A 95 -4.42 -4.78 -20.75
C TYR A 95 -4.40 -5.91 -19.71
N SER A 96 -4.96 -5.71 -18.52
CA SER A 96 -4.96 -6.72 -17.46
C SER A 96 -5.83 -7.95 -17.79
N GLN A 97 -6.83 -7.82 -18.69
CA GLN A 97 -7.64 -8.96 -19.13
C GLN A 97 -6.85 -10.02 -19.90
N PHE A 98 -5.78 -9.62 -20.57
CA PHE A 98 -4.95 -10.50 -21.39
C PHE A 98 -3.70 -10.98 -20.65
N SER A 99 -3.37 -10.36 -19.52
CA SER A 99 -2.23 -10.69 -18.72
C SER A 99 -2.63 -11.57 -17.53
N GLY A 100 -2.11 -12.77 -17.45
CA GLY A 100 -2.12 -13.52 -16.21
C GLY A 100 -0.99 -13.03 -15.29
N ILE A 101 -0.91 -13.55 -14.06
CA ILE A 101 0.12 -13.14 -13.08
C ILE A 101 1.56 -13.21 -13.63
N LYS A 102 1.85 -14.11 -14.56
CA LYS A 102 3.19 -14.21 -15.20
C LYS A 102 3.50 -12.98 -16.06
N ALA A 103 2.52 -12.52 -16.85
CA ALA A 103 2.68 -11.35 -17.69
C ALA A 103 2.74 -10.07 -16.81
N SER A 104 1.92 -9.97 -15.76
CA SER A 104 2.00 -8.89 -14.77
C SER A 104 3.39 -8.78 -14.14
N ILE A 105 3.98 -9.90 -13.69
CA ILE A 105 5.34 -9.91 -13.13
C ILE A 105 6.38 -9.45 -14.16
N LEU A 106 6.24 -9.83 -15.43
CA LEU A 106 7.16 -9.41 -16.49
C LEU A 106 7.06 -7.90 -16.76
N THR A 107 5.85 -7.38 -16.92
CA THR A 107 5.61 -5.94 -17.13
C THR A 107 6.08 -5.13 -15.92
N ASP A 108 5.77 -5.55 -14.70
CA ASP A 108 6.24 -4.94 -13.45
C ASP A 108 7.78 -4.88 -13.41
N SER A 109 8.46 -5.93 -13.87
CA SER A 109 9.93 -6.00 -13.87
C SER A 109 10.54 -4.98 -14.84
N ILE A 110 9.98 -4.85 -16.05
CA ILE A 110 10.43 -3.87 -17.05
C ILE A 110 10.16 -2.44 -16.55
N GLN A 111 8.96 -2.19 -16.03
CA GLN A 111 8.57 -0.90 -15.47
C GLN A 111 9.45 -0.51 -14.29
N MET A 112 9.79 -1.46 -13.40
CA MET A 112 10.68 -1.21 -12.26
C MET A 112 12.08 -0.79 -12.71
N VAL A 113 12.66 -1.44 -13.72
CA VAL A 113 13.99 -1.05 -14.25
C VAL A 113 13.94 0.38 -14.78
N PHE A 114 12.91 0.72 -15.56
CA PHE A 114 12.72 2.08 -16.05
C PHE A 114 12.55 3.09 -14.91
N MET A 115 11.68 2.78 -13.93
CA MET A 115 11.45 3.67 -12.78
C MET A 115 12.71 3.91 -11.95
N LEU A 116 13.55 2.87 -11.75
CA LEU A 116 14.82 3.00 -11.04
C LEU A 116 15.78 3.93 -11.77
N ILE A 117 15.97 3.73 -13.07
CA ILE A 117 16.85 4.56 -13.86
C ILE A 117 16.35 6.01 -13.89
N ALA A 118 15.07 6.20 -14.23
CA ALA A 118 14.48 7.54 -14.33
C ALA A 118 14.52 8.29 -12.99
N SER A 119 14.14 7.64 -11.88
CA SER A 119 14.12 8.27 -10.56
C SER A 119 15.52 8.71 -10.10
N VAL A 120 16.53 7.88 -10.33
CA VAL A 120 17.93 8.23 -10.00
C VAL A 120 18.41 9.39 -10.90
N CYS A 121 18.12 9.37 -12.21
CA CYS A 121 18.45 10.49 -13.10
C CYS A 121 17.78 11.79 -12.64
N PHE A 122 16.49 11.77 -12.31
CA PHE A 122 15.79 12.95 -11.80
C PHE A 122 16.37 13.44 -10.47
N ALA A 123 16.75 12.57 -9.56
CA ALA A 123 17.40 12.97 -8.31
C ALA A 123 18.76 13.64 -8.57
N VAL A 124 19.64 13.01 -9.38
CA VAL A 124 20.99 13.52 -9.65
C VAL A 124 20.96 14.86 -10.39
N PHE A 125 20.15 14.94 -11.47
CA PHE A 125 20.02 16.19 -12.21
C PHE A 125 19.24 17.25 -11.43
N GLY A 126 18.26 16.84 -10.62
CA GLY A 126 17.53 17.74 -9.71
C GLY A 126 18.45 18.39 -8.69
N ILE A 127 19.38 17.65 -8.09
CA ILE A 127 20.41 18.21 -7.20
C ILE A 127 21.26 19.24 -7.97
N LYS A 128 21.71 18.89 -9.17
CA LYS A 128 22.55 19.79 -10.00
C LYS A 128 21.81 21.07 -10.35
N ASN A 129 20.58 20.97 -10.84
CA ASN A 129 19.80 22.12 -11.31
C ASN A 129 19.23 22.95 -10.15
N GLY A 130 19.00 22.33 -8.99
CA GLY A 130 18.43 22.96 -7.79
C GLY A 130 19.47 23.56 -6.83
N GLY A 131 20.64 23.96 -7.30
CA GLY A 131 21.65 24.64 -6.48
C GLY A 131 22.68 23.73 -5.82
N GLY A 132 22.76 22.47 -6.22
CA GLY A 132 23.80 21.55 -5.80
C GLY A 132 23.51 20.81 -4.48
N ILE A 133 24.52 20.04 -4.05
CA ILE A 133 24.38 19.14 -2.90
C ILE A 133 24.21 19.89 -1.57
N GLN A 134 24.80 21.09 -1.46
CA GLN A 134 24.67 21.93 -0.25
C GLN A 134 23.22 22.37 -0.05
N ASN A 135 22.56 22.79 -1.13
CA ASN A 135 21.15 23.17 -1.10
C ASN A 135 20.24 22.00 -0.74
N MET A 136 20.50 20.82 -1.30
CA MET A 136 19.78 19.59 -0.91
C MET A 136 19.92 19.31 0.60
N PHE A 137 21.12 19.41 1.16
CA PHE A 137 21.34 19.22 2.59
C PHE A 137 20.65 20.28 3.45
N ALA A 138 20.63 21.54 3.02
CA ALA A 138 19.88 22.59 3.70
C ALA A 138 18.37 22.28 3.77
N GLY A 139 17.83 21.65 2.72
CA GLY A 139 16.42 21.28 2.66
C GLY A 139 16.02 20.04 3.49
N ILE A 140 16.97 19.28 4.04
CA ILE A 140 16.63 18.12 4.90
C ILE A 140 15.83 18.54 6.13
N GLY A 141 16.11 19.72 6.68
CA GLY A 141 15.35 20.31 7.80
C GLY A 141 13.97 20.85 7.42
N GLY A 142 13.57 20.80 6.16
CA GLY A 142 12.37 21.46 5.63
C GLY A 142 12.56 22.97 5.53
N TYR A 143 11.50 23.71 5.20
CA TYR A 143 11.55 25.18 5.04
C TYR A 143 11.96 25.94 6.29
N THR A 144 11.60 25.41 7.48
CA THR A 144 11.89 26.08 8.76
C THR A 144 13.14 25.56 9.46
N GLY A 145 13.78 24.50 8.94
CA GLY A 145 14.87 23.80 9.59
C GLY A 145 14.48 22.93 10.79
N GLU A 146 13.24 23.00 11.26
CA GLU A 146 12.76 22.31 12.47
C GLU A 146 12.63 20.78 12.28
N CYS A 147 12.58 20.31 11.03
CA CYS A 147 12.44 18.90 10.69
C CYS A 147 13.78 18.14 10.64
N SER A 148 14.89 18.77 10.96
CA SER A 148 16.25 18.19 10.94
C SER A 148 16.46 17.08 11.96
N SER A 149 15.70 17.07 13.06
CA SER A 149 15.77 16.06 14.11
C SER A 149 14.44 15.30 14.23
N LEU A 150 14.51 13.96 14.31
CA LEU A 150 13.35 13.11 14.58
C LEU A 150 12.77 13.30 15.98
N PHE A 151 13.57 13.80 16.91
CA PHE A 151 13.20 14.01 18.33
C PHE A 151 12.88 15.47 18.67
N SER A 152 12.89 16.38 17.69
CA SER A 152 12.39 17.74 17.90
C SER A 152 10.87 17.72 18.14
N ALA A 153 10.31 18.79 18.71
CA ALA A 153 8.85 18.90 18.91
C ALA A 153 8.09 18.69 17.59
N LYS A 154 8.59 19.28 16.50
CA LYS A 154 8.02 19.11 15.16
C LYS A 154 8.23 17.67 14.61
N GLY A 155 9.38 17.06 14.90
CA GLY A 155 9.65 15.67 14.56
C GLY A 155 8.69 14.69 15.23
N ILE A 156 8.37 14.92 16.51
CA ILE A 156 7.39 14.13 17.28
C ILE A 156 5.97 14.35 16.74
N GLU A 157 5.60 15.59 16.44
CA GLU A 157 4.29 15.89 15.81
C GLU A 157 4.11 15.14 14.49
N ILE A 158 5.13 15.17 13.61
CA ILE A 158 5.14 14.44 12.35
C ILE A 158 5.09 12.92 12.60
N PHE A 159 5.81 12.42 13.59
CA PHE A 159 5.75 11.01 13.95
C PHE A 159 4.34 10.59 14.37
N LEU A 160 3.69 11.32 15.25
CA LEU A 160 2.34 11.00 15.72
C LEU A 160 1.28 11.16 14.61
N GLY A 161 1.35 12.23 13.81
CA GLY A 161 0.34 12.54 12.78
C GLY A 161 0.48 11.73 11.51
N PHE A 162 1.71 11.31 11.15
CA PHE A 162 2.02 10.60 9.91
C PHE A 162 2.88 9.37 10.14
N GLY A 163 3.97 9.49 10.90
CA GLY A 163 5.01 8.46 11.01
C GLY A 163 4.50 7.16 11.61
N LEU A 164 3.79 7.21 12.72
CA LEU A 164 3.27 6.03 13.41
C LEU A 164 2.17 5.34 12.60
N PRO A 165 1.12 6.03 12.11
CA PRO A 165 0.14 5.41 11.22
C PRO A 165 0.75 4.79 9.96
N THR A 166 1.70 5.48 9.34
CA THR A 166 2.44 4.97 8.17
C THR A 166 3.24 3.72 8.52
N THR A 167 3.97 3.73 9.62
CA THR A 167 4.76 2.58 10.09
C THR A 167 3.87 1.37 10.35
N VAL A 168 2.76 1.55 11.06
CA VAL A 168 1.77 0.49 11.31
C VAL A 168 1.21 -0.05 9.98
N GLY A 169 0.80 0.83 9.08
CA GLY A 169 0.26 0.46 7.78
C GLY A 169 1.26 -0.28 6.89
N LEU A 170 2.52 0.15 6.86
CA LEU A 170 3.57 -0.47 6.04
C LEU A 170 4.03 -1.81 6.61
N ILE A 171 4.22 -1.94 7.93
CA ILE A 171 4.56 -3.22 8.55
C ILE A 171 3.42 -4.23 8.36
N SER A 172 2.18 -3.78 8.41
CA SER A 172 1.00 -4.61 8.15
C SER A 172 0.83 -4.94 6.67
N GLY A 173 1.48 -4.18 5.78
CA GLY A 173 1.32 -4.25 4.34
C GLY A 173 1.33 -5.66 3.78
N PRO A 174 2.44 -6.41 3.90
CA PRO A 174 2.54 -7.75 3.34
C PRO A 174 1.56 -8.76 3.95
N PHE A 175 1.08 -8.53 5.18
CA PHE A 175 0.18 -9.44 5.89
C PHE A 175 -1.28 -9.25 5.51
N GLY A 176 -1.70 -8.01 5.30
CA GLY A 176 -3.09 -7.67 5.00
C GLY A 176 -3.38 -7.46 3.51
N ASP A 177 -2.46 -7.79 2.60
CA ASP A 177 -2.58 -7.50 1.17
C ASP A 177 -2.34 -8.75 0.33
N GLN A 178 -3.36 -9.14 -0.43
CA GLN A 178 -3.32 -10.33 -1.29
C GLN A 178 -2.22 -10.25 -2.36
N CYS A 179 -1.83 -9.06 -2.81
CA CYS A 179 -0.76 -8.89 -3.79
C CYS A 179 0.57 -9.50 -3.33
N PHE A 180 0.90 -9.40 -2.03
CA PHE A 180 2.13 -9.99 -1.50
C PHE A 180 2.00 -11.51 -1.34
N TRP A 181 0.85 -12.00 -0.88
CA TRP A 181 0.63 -13.44 -0.71
C TRP A 181 0.64 -14.17 -2.04
N GLN A 182 -0.03 -13.64 -3.07
CA GLN A 182 0.00 -14.28 -4.38
C GLN A 182 1.42 -14.33 -4.98
N ARG A 183 2.25 -13.29 -4.76
CA ARG A 183 3.66 -13.32 -5.15
C ARG A 183 4.46 -14.35 -4.34
N ALA A 184 4.19 -14.47 -3.03
CA ALA A 184 4.80 -15.52 -2.21
C ALA A 184 4.46 -16.92 -2.70
N PHE A 185 3.24 -17.15 -3.18
CA PHE A 185 2.82 -18.43 -3.79
C PHE A 185 3.45 -18.66 -5.18
N CYS A 186 3.72 -17.63 -5.96
CA CYS A 186 4.31 -17.75 -7.30
C CYS A 186 5.82 -17.95 -7.31
N VAL A 187 6.53 -17.50 -6.27
CA VAL A 187 7.99 -17.61 -6.19
C VAL A 187 8.41 -19.03 -5.81
N LYS A 188 9.48 -19.55 -6.43
CA LYS A 188 10.09 -20.84 -6.03
C LYS A 188 10.48 -20.80 -4.56
N LYS A 189 10.11 -21.85 -3.79
CA LYS A 189 10.26 -21.95 -2.34
C LYS A 189 11.66 -21.57 -1.83
N ASN A 190 12.72 -22.03 -2.50
CA ASN A 190 14.10 -21.73 -2.15
C ASN A 190 14.56 -20.30 -2.51
N ARG A 191 13.79 -19.55 -3.30
CA ARG A 191 14.10 -18.19 -3.75
C ARG A 191 13.29 -17.10 -3.02
N ILE A 192 12.30 -17.45 -2.19
CA ILE A 192 11.43 -16.51 -1.49
C ILE A 192 12.24 -15.45 -0.73
N GLY A 193 13.21 -15.88 0.09
CA GLY A 193 14.02 -14.94 0.88
C GLY A 193 14.78 -13.95 0.03
N ARG A 194 15.45 -14.43 -1.04
CA ARG A 194 16.23 -13.57 -1.94
C ARG A 194 15.30 -12.61 -2.73
N ALA A 195 14.15 -13.11 -3.20
CA ALA A 195 13.22 -12.30 -3.97
C ALA A 195 12.67 -11.13 -3.15
N PHE A 196 12.19 -11.39 -1.93
CA PHE A 196 11.67 -10.33 -1.06
C PHE A 196 12.76 -9.40 -0.53
N PHE A 197 13.96 -9.90 -0.24
CA PHE A 197 15.08 -9.06 0.19
C PHE A 197 15.53 -8.09 -0.92
N VAL A 198 15.76 -8.60 -2.12
CA VAL A 198 16.12 -7.75 -3.27
C VAL A 198 14.98 -6.79 -3.61
N GLY A 199 13.74 -7.28 -3.59
CA GLY A 199 12.55 -6.44 -3.79
C GLY A 199 12.45 -5.31 -2.77
N ALA A 200 12.78 -5.54 -1.50
CA ALA A 200 12.78 -4.53 -0.46
C ALA A 200 13.78 -3.39 -0.75
N ILE A 201 14.99 -3.73 -1.17
CA ILE A 201 16.01 -2.74 -1.50
C ILE A 201 15.60 -1.93 -2.73
N LEU A 202 15.21 -2.61 -3.81
CA LEU A 202 14.81 -1.94 -5.06
C LEU A 202 13.58 -1.05 -4.86
N PHE A 203 12.62 -1.51 -4.06
CA PHE A 203 11.43 -0.71 -3.75
C PHE A 203 11.77 0.58 -2.99
N GLY A 204 12.76 0.55 -2.11
CA GLY A 204 13.19 1.73 -1.35
C GLY A 204 13.88 2.80 -2.20
N MET A 205 14.49 2.43 -3.34
CA MET A 205 15.27 3.36 -4.16
C MET A 205 14.42 4.46 -4.81
N VAL A 206 13.25 4.13 -5.35
CA VAL A 206 12.39 5.11 -6.03
C VAL A 206 11.86 6.18 -5.06
N PRO A 207 11.28 5.83 -3.90
CA PRO A 207 10.87 6.84 -2.91
C PRO A 207 12.03 7.66 -2.36
N LEU A 208 13.20 7.06 -2.19
CA LEU A 208 14.40 7.78 -1.77
C LEU A 208 14.79 8.85 -2.80
N SER A 209 14.88 8.48 -4.07
CA SER A 209 15.21 9.38 -5.17
C SER A 209 14.21 10.53 -5.30
N MET A 210 12.90 10.22 -5.21
CA MET A 210 11.85 11.23 -5.26
C MET A 210 11.82 12.11 -4.00
N GLY A 211 12.17 11.56 -2.84
CA GLY A 211 12.33 12.31 -1.59
C GLY A 211 13.50 13.29 -1.63
N ILE A 212 14.59 12.93 -2.33
CA ILE A 212 15.72 13.82 -2.57
C ILE A 212 15.28 15.07 -3.36
N LEU A 213 14.43 14.92 -4.39
CA LEU A 213 13.84 16.07 -5.08
C LEU A 213 13.07 16.97 -4.12
N GLY A 214 12.31 16.41 -3.19
CA GLY A 214 11.62 17.17 -2.15
C GLY A 214 12.59 17.97 -1.26
N PHE A 215 13.75 17.40 -0.92
CA PHE A 215 14.79 18.15 -0.17
C PHE A 215 15.40 19.25 -1.00
N VAL A 216 15.63 19.02 -2.29
CA VAL A 216 16.10 20.08 -3.20
C VAL A 216 15.10 21.23 -3.24
N GLY A 217 13.81 20.95 -3.43
CA GLY A 217 12.77 21.98 -3.43
C GLY A 217 12.71 22.76 -2.10
N ALA A 218 12.79 22.06 -0.97
CA ALA A 218 12.81 22.71 0.35
C ALA A 218 14.05 23.62 0.53
N GLY A 219 15.24 23.17 0.07
CA GLY A 219 16.46 23.95 0.11
C GLY A 219 16.43 25.19 -0.79
N MET A 220 15.69 25.14 -1.89
CA MET A 220 15.44 26.29 -2.76
C MET A 220 14.39 27.25 -2.20
N GLY A 221 13.70 26.89 -1.12
CA GLY A 221 12.53 27.65 -0.64
C GLY A 221 11.29 27.53 -1.54
N TYR A 222 11.23 26.48 -2.37
CA TYR A 222 10.12 26.27 -3.29
C TYR A 222 8.83 25.97 -2.52
N THR A 223 7.78 26.76 -2.75
CA THR A 223 6.46 26.55 -2.17
C THR A 223 5.56 25.85 -3.17
N ALA A 224 5.20 24.60 -2.91
CA ALA A 224 4.33 23.83 -3.78
C ALA A 224 2.91 24.39 -3.78
N ILE A 225 2.29 24.45 -4.94
CA ILE A 225 0.85 24.75 -5.10
C ILE A 225 0.04 23.60 -4.49
N ASP A 226 0.46 22.37 -4.74
CA ASP A 226 -0.13 21.16 -4.19
C ASP A 226 0.96 20.16 -3.77
N THR A 227 1.09 19.96 -2.48
CA THR A 227 2.07 19.00 -1.91
C THR A 227 1.90 17.57 -2.41
N GLY A 228 0.70 17.19 -2.88
CA GLY A 228 0.42 15.87 -3.45
C GLY A 228 1.07 15.62 -4.81
N VAL A 229 1.50 16.68 -5.50
CA VAL A 229 2.13 16.61 -6.83
C VAL A 229 3.46 17.38 -6.89
N ILE A 230 4.07 17.68 -5.74
CA ILE A 230 5.28 18.48 -5.63
C ILE A 230 6.42 18.00 -6.55
N ASN A 231 6.61 16.70 -6.71
CA ASN A 231 7.65 16.17 -7.59
C ASN A 231 7.40 16.54 -9.06
N PHE A 232 6.12 16.58 -9.47
CA PHE A 232 5.76 17.04 -10.81
C PHE A 232 6.03 18.53 -11.00
N GLU A 233 5.67 19.36 -10.01
CA GLU A 233 5.93 20.79 -10.03
C GLU A 233 7.44 21.08 -10.09
N LEU A 234 8.26 20.40 -9.27
CA LEU A 234 9.71 20.54 -9.27
C LEU A 234 10.36 20.08 -10.59
N ILE A 235 9.85 19.02 -11.21
CA ILE A 235 10.34 18.58 -12.52
C ILE A 235 10.02 19.63 -13.58
N SER A 236 8.82 20.21 -13.55
CA SER A 236 8.42 21.25 -14.50
C SER A 236 9.23 22.54 -14.34
N GLU A 237 9.70 22.86 -13.13
CA GLU A 237 10.51 24.04 -12.83
C GLU A 237 12.00 23.83 -13.13
N LEU A 238 12.56 22.69 -12.69
CA LEU A 238 14.01 22.46 -12.71
C LEU A 238 14.53 21.84 -14.00
N PHE A 239 13.66 21.31 -14.86
CA PHE A 239 14.08 20.55 -16.02
C PHE A 239 13.52 21.16 -17.33
N PRO A 240 14.16 20.88 -18.48
CA PRO A 240 13.60 21.20 -19.76
C PRO A 240 12.23 20.52 -19.97
N SER A 241 11.33 21.17 -20.69
CA SER A 241 9.93 20.72 -20.89
C SER A 241 9.81 19.27 -21.37
N TRP A 242 10.76 18.77 -22.15
CA TRP A 242 10.76 17.37 -22.60
C TRP A 242 10.92 16.36 -21.45
N ALA A 243 11.52 16.76 -20.33
CA ALA A 243 11.75 15.87 -19.17
C ALA A 243 10.46 15.47 -18.47
N VAL A 244 9.37 16.22 -18.65
CA VAL A 244 8.05 15.89 -18.15
C VAL A 244 7.55 14.56 -18.75
N ILE A 245 7.89 14.24 -20.00
CA ILE A 245 7.44 13.00 -20.68
C ILE A 245 7.97 11.74 -19.97
N PRO A 246 9.30 11.53 -19.79
CA PRO A 246 9.79 10.35 -19.07
C PRO A 246 9.38 10.34 -17.60
N PHE A 247 9.19 11.50 -16.96
CA PHE A 247 8.67 11.57 -15.62
C PHE A 247 7.24 11.06 -15.54
N LEU A 248 6.37 11.50 -16.46
CA LEU A 248 4.98 11.00 -16.55
C LEU A 248 4.93 9.50 -16.83
N PHE A 249 5.75 9.04 -17.76
CA PHE A 249 5.83 7.61 -18.06
C PHE A 249 6.25 6.81 -16.81
N MET A 250 7.20 7.32 -16.02
CA MET A 250 7.61 6.73 -14.74
C MET A 250 6.44 6.64 -13.75
N ILE A 251 5.74 7.75 -13.53
CA ILE A 251 4.62 7.82 -12.57
C ILE A 251 3.46 6.93 -13.03
N VAL A 252 3.01 7.09 -14.27
CA VAL A 252 1.88 6.33 -14.81
C VAL A 252 2.17 4.84 -14.84
N SER A 253 3.40 4.43 -15.20
CA SER A 253 3.82 3.03 -15.13
C SER A 253 3.70 2.45 -13.73
N GLY A 254 4.17 3.17 -12.70
CA GLY A 254 4.07 2.73 -11.30
C GLY A 254 2.63 2.60 -10.82
N LEU A 255 1.78 3.56 -11.18
CA LEU A 255 0.37 3.56 -10.80
C LEU A 255 -0.39 2.42 -11.48
N LEU A 256 -0.20 2.24 -12.80
CA LEU A 256 -0.84 1.15 -13.56
C LEU A 256 -0.35 -0.22 -13.11
N SER A 257 0.93 -0.40 -12.79
CA SER A 257 1.47 -1.64 -12.22
C SER A 257 0.78 -2.02 -10.91
N THR A 258 0.49 -1.04 -10.05
CA THR A 258 -0.23 -1.28 -8.80
C THR A 258 -1.69 -1.66 -9.06
N ILE A 259 -2.37 -0.98 -9.98
CA ILE A 259 -3.75 -1.33 -10.37
C ILE A 259 -3.80 -2.75 -10.95
N ASP A 260 -2.89 -3.10 -11.86
CA ASP A 260 -2.78 -4.46 -12.42
C ASP A 260 -2.58 -5.51 -11.33
N SER A 261 -1.70 -5.23 -10.37
CA SER A 261 -1.49 -6.11 -9.21
C SER A 261 -2.76 -6.32 -8.39
N ASN A 262 -3.56 -5.26 -8.17
CA ASN A 262 -4.85 -5.36 -7.48
C ASN A 262 -5.89 -6.14 -8.30
N LEU A 263 -5.90 -5.98 -9.64
CA LEU A 263 -6.75 -6.76 -10.53
C LEU A 263 -6.37 -8.25 -10.52
N CYS A 264 -5.08 -8.57 -10.50
CA CYS A 264 -4.61 -9.94 -10.32
C CYS A 264 -4.97 -10.50 -8.93
N ALA A 265 -4.89 -9.67 -7.88
CA ALA A 265 -5.28 -10.07 -6.53
C ALA A 265 -6.76 -10.41 -6.44
N ILE A 266 -7.65 -9.54 -6.93
CA ILE A 266 -9.09 -9.82 -6.91
C ILE A 266 -9.43 -11.03 -7.80
N SER A 267 -8.74 -11.19 -8.92
CA SER A 267 -8.87 -12.39 -9.76
C SER A 267 -8.57 -13.68 -8.98
N SER A 268 -7.52 -13.68 -8.16
CA SER A 268 -7.21 -14.84 -7.31
C SER A 268 -8.26 -15.06 -6.21
N LEU A 269 -8.78 -13.98 -5.59
CA LEU A 269 -9.82 -14.08 -4.56
C LEU A 269 -11.15 -14.62 -5.09
N THR A 270 -11.43 -14.49 -6.40
CA THR A 270 -12.65 -15.07 -6.98
C THR A 270 -12.69 -16.60 -6.86
N THR A 271 -11.57 -17.27 -6.73
CA THR A 271 -11.51 -18.73 -6.51
C THR A 271 -12.11 -19.13 -5.15
N ASP A 272 -12.01 -18.24 -4.16
CA ASP A 272 -12.59 -18.47 -2.83
C ASP A 272 -14.05 -18.01 -2.71
N ILE A 273 -14.45 -17.06 -3.59
CA ILE A 273 -15.82 -16.52 -3.61
C ILE A 273 -16.77 -17.47 -4.35
N PHE A 274 -16.35 -17.98 -5.50
CA PHE A 274 -17.20 -18.75 -6.37
C PHE A 274 -16.86 -20.25 -6.36
N LYS A 275 -17.79 -21.11 -5.97
CA LYS A 275 -17.62 -22.59 -6.00
C LYS A 275 -17.22 -23.09 -7.40
N LYS A 276 -17.78 -22.50 -8.47
CA LYS A 276 -17.37 -22.70 -9.87
C LYS A 276 -16.91 -21.36 -10.41
N ASN A 277 -15.60 -21.12 -10.36
CA ASN A 277 -15.02 -19.90 -10.93
C ASN A 277 -14.91 -20.05 -12.46
N THR A 278 -15.26 -19.00 -13.18
CA THR A 278 -15.14 -18.89 -14.63
C THR A 278 -14.42 -17.60 -14.98
N LEU A 279 -13.79 -17.57 -16.14
CA LEU A 279 -13.12 -16.36 -16.63
C LEU A 279 -14.07 -15.15 -16.68
N GLY A 280 -15.35 -15.37 -17.04
CA GLY A 280 -16.36 -14.30 -17.04
C GLY A 280 -16.59 -13.71 -15.63
N LYS A 281 -16.75 -14.55 -14.61
CA LYS A 281 -16.92 -14.09 -13.23
C LYS A 281 -15.70 -13.32 -12.73
N THR A 282 -14.50 -13.77 -13.07
CA THR A 282 -13.26 -13.08 -12.74
C THR A 282 -13.19 -11.70 -13.39
N LYS A 283 -13.53 -11.60 -14.69
CA LYS A 283 -13.57 -10.31 -15.40
C LYS A 283 -14.60 -9.33 -14.79
N ILE A 284 -15.78 -9.84 -14.39
CA ILE A 284 -16.78 -9.02 -13.70
C ILE A 284 -16.25 -8.52 -12.35
N ALA A 285 -15.58 -9.36 -11.57
CA ALA A 285 -14.99 -8.94 -10.29
C ALA A 285 -13.89 -7.88 -10.48
N MET A 286 -13.06 -8.01 -11.51
CA MET A 286 -12.07 -7.00 -11.88
C MET A 286 -12.72 -5.67 -12.28
N ALA A 287 -13.78 -5.71 -13.09
CA ALA A 287 -14.54 -4.51 -13.47
C ALA A 287 -15.20 -3.85 -12.25
N ALA A 288 -15.82 -4.65 -11.38
CA ALA A 288 -16.42 -4.16 -10.13
C ALA A 288 -15.38 -3.47 -9.23
N LEU A 289 -14.18 -4.04 -9.11
CA LEU A 289 -13.07 -3.43 -8.36
C LEU A 289 -12.73 -2.03 -8.91
N LEU A 290 -12.62 -1.90 -10.23
CA LEU A 290 -12.32 -0.61 -10.87
C LEU A 290 -13.43 0.41 -10.69
N VAL A 291 -14.70 -0.01 -10.80
CA VAL A 291 -15.84 0.88 -10.53
C VAL A 291 -15.79 1.41 -9.10
N ILE A 292 -15.54 0.54 -8.12
CA ILE A 292 -15.38 0.96 -6.71
C ILE A 292 -14.16 1.88 -6.57
N GLY A 293 -13.04 1.57 -7.24
CA GLY A 293 -11.86 2.42 -7.25
C GLY A 293 -12.13 3.82 -7.84
N ILE A 294 -12.90 3.92 -8.92
CA ILE A 294 -13.32 5.20 -9.51
C ILE A 294 -14.18 5.97 -8.50
N ILE A 295 -15.16 5.32 -7.87
CA ILE A 295 -16.01 5.96 -6.85
C ILE A 295 -15.15 6.51 -5.72
N VAL A 296 -14.25 5.69 -5.17
CA VAL A 296 -13.34 6.10 -4.08
C VAL A 296 -12.45 7.27 -4.49
N ALA A 297 -11.89 7.25 -5.71
CA ALA A 297 -11.03 8.31 -6.21
C ALA A 297 -11.77 9.66 -6.38
N ASN A 298 -13.07 9.62 -6.63
CA ASN A 298 -13.90 10.80 -6.88
C ASN A 298 -14.68 11.28 -5.63
N ILE A 299 -14.41 10.72 -4.44
CA ILE A 299 -15.02 11.25 -3.20
C ILE A 299 -14.44 12.64 -2.93
N PRO A 300 -15.31 13.69 -2.84
CA PRO A 300 -14.85 15.04 -2.62
C PRO A 300 -14.06 15.20 -1.31
N GLY A 301 -13.00 16.01 -1.34
CA GLY A 301 -12.19 16.33 -0.15
C GLY A 301 -11.17 15.26 0.27
N LEU A 302 -11.18 14.07 -0.35
CA LEU A 302 -10.14 13.08 -0.09
C LEU A 302 -8.86 13.40 -0.84
N THR A 303 -7.73 13.30 -0.13
CA THR A 303 -6.40 13.42 -0.71
C THR A 303 -5.74 12.05 -0.87
N VAL A 304 -4.68 11.99 -1.68
CA VAL A 304 -3.84 10.79 -1.81
C VAL A 304 -3.35 10.32 -0.44
N THR A 305 -2.93 11.24 0.43
CA THR A 305 -2.48 10.94 1.80
C THR A 305 -3.60 10.36 2.65
N HIS A 306 -4.82 10.91 2.58
CA HIS A 306 -5.96 10.37 3.33
C HIS A 306 -6.23 8.92 2.96
N LEU A 307 -6.31 8.62 1.68
CA LEU A 307 -6.55 7.26 1.19
C LEU A 307 -5.38 6.33 1.49
N PHE A 308 -4.13 6.80 1.32
CA PHE A 308 -2.92 6.03 1.61
C PHE A 308 -2.86 5.59 3.07
N LEU A 309 -3.12 6.49 4.02
CA LEU A 309 -3.13 6.17 5.44
C LEU A 309 -4.31 5.25 5.80
N MET A 310 -5.48 5.45 5.16
CA MET A 310 -6.67 4.64 5.40
C MET A 310 -6.46 3.18 4.99
N TYR A 311 -5.95 2.94 3.77
CA TYR A 311 -5.72 1.56 3.35
C TYR A 311 -4.56 0.92 4.13
N GLY A 312 -3.58 1.71 4.57
CA GLY A 312 -2.53 1.26 5.47
C GLY A 312 -3.08 0.73 6.80
N THR A 313 -3.98 1.49 7.43
CA THR A 313 -4.62 1.08 8.70
C THR A 313 -5.57 -0.11 8.50
N LEU A 314 -6.26 -0.20 7.36
CA LEU A 314 -7.11 -1.36 7.04
C LEU A 314 -6.29 -2.68 7.01
N ARG A 315 -5.06 -2.66 6.52
CA ARG A 315 -4.14 -3.81 6.56
C ARG A 315 -3.86 -4.29 7.98
N ALA A 316 -3.80 -3.37 8.93
CA ALA A 316 -3.48 -3.64 10.32
C ALA A 316 -4.53 -4.50 11.04
N ALA A 317 -5.78 -4.50 10.56
CA ALA A 317 -6.87 -5.30 11.15
C ALA A 317 -6.62 -6.81 11.09
N THR A 318 -5.84 -7.30 10.13
CA THR A 318 -5.53 -8.73 9.98
C THR A 318 -4.11 -9.09 10.40
N LEU A 319 -3.28 -8.11 10.79
CA LEU A 319 -1.85 -8.31 11.10
C LEU A 319 -1.63 -9.36 12.18
N LEU A 320 -2.13 -9.11 13.40
CA LEU A 320 -1.86 -9.99 14.53
C LEU A 320 -2.53 -11.36 14.40
N PRO A 321 -3.82 -11.49 13.99
CA PRO A 321 -4.42 -12.80 13.74
C PRO A 321 -3.64 -13.64 12.73
N THR A 322 -3.14 -13.01 11.64
CA THR A 322 -2.33 -13.69 10.64
C THR A 322 -0.98 -14.15 11.21
N ILE A 323 -0.28 -13.27 11.93
CA ILE A 323 1.00 -13.61 12.57
C ILE A 323 0.82 -14.73 13.58
N PHE A 324 -0.20 -14.67 14.45
CA PHE A 324 -0.47 -15.69 15.45
C PHE A 324 -0.77 -17.05 14.81
N THR A 325 -1.61 -17.06 13.78
CA THR A 325 -1.91 -18.28 13.01
C THR A 325 -0.64 -18.88 12.41
N LEU A 326 0.16 -18.07 11.73
CA LEU A 326 1.40 -18.53 11.11
C LEU A 326 2.49 -18.89 12.13
N LYS A 327 2.48 -18.34 13.34
CA LYS A 327 3.34 -18.78 14.45
C LYS A 327 2.85 -20.04 15.15
N GLY A 328 1.66 -20.52 14.83
CA GLY A 328 1.09 -21.73 15.43
C GLY A 328 0.41 -21.49 16.79
N VAL A 329 0.10 -20.23 17.11
CA VAL A 329 -0.73 -19.92 18.29
C VAL A 329 -2.12 -20.51 18.05
N LYS A 330 -2.63 -21.24 19.04
CA LYS A 330 -3.96 -21.86 18.97
C LYS A 330 -5.04 -20.80 19.15
N LEU A 331 -5.58 -20.31 18.04
CA LEU A 331 -6.75 -19.44 18.00
C LEU A 331 -7.99 -20.26 17.60
N LYS A 332 -9.15 -19.88 18.12
CA LYS A 332 -10.43 -20.40 17.66
C LYS A 332 -10.99 -19.56 16.50
N PRO A 333 -11.79 -20.15 15.60
CA PRO A 333 -12.40 -19.41 14.47
C PRO A 333 -13.14 -18.15 14.93
N GLU A 334 -13.94 -18.24 16.00
CA GLU A 334 -14.70 -17.11 16.55
C GLU A 334 -13.78 -16.01 17.07
N GLY A 335 -12.64 -16.39 17.68
CA GLY A 335 -11.64 -15.43 18.14
C GLY A 335 -11.04 -14.62 17.00
N VAL A 336 -10.70 -15.28 15.89
CA VAL A 336 -10.17 -14.61 14.71
C VAL A 336 -11.20 -13.65 14.11
N VAL A 337 -12.44 -14.12 13.92
CA VAL A 337 -13.52 -13.31 13.36
C VAL A 337 -13.83 -12.10 14.23
N THR A 338 -14.04 -12.31 15.54
CA THR A 338 -14.36 -11.21 16.47
C THR A 338 -13.21 -10.23 16.60
N GLY A 339 -11.96 -10.71 16.61
CA GLY A 339 -10.79 -9.83 16.68
C GLY A 339 -10.69 -8.88 15.47
N ILE A 340 -10.81 -9.44 14.26
CA ILE A 340 -10.77 -8.63 13.02
C ILE A 340 -12.00 -7.71 12.96
N ALA A 341 -13.20 -8.21 13.26
CA ALA A 341 -14.42 -7.41 13.25
C ALA A 341 -14.34 -6.24 14.23
N THR A 342 -13.87 -6.46 15.46
CA THR A 342 -13.69 -5.40 16.45
C THR A 342 -12.70 -4.34 15.98
N ALA A 343 -11.59 -4.75 15.35
CA ALA A 343 -10.62 -3.82 14.77
C ALA A 343 -11.24 -2.96 13.66
N LEU A 344 -12.06 -3.55 12.80
CA LEU A 344 -12.74 -2.85 11.70
C LEU A 344 -13.87 -1.93 12.19
N ILE A 345 -14.59 -2.30 13.25
CA ILE A 345 -15.76 -1.54 13.74
C ILE A 345 -15.35 -0.45 14.72
N ILE A 346 -14.26 -0.62 15.48
CA ILE A 346 -13.81 0.36 16.47
C ILE A 346 -12.53 1.08 16.01
N GLY A 347 -11.46 0.34 15.74
CA GLY A 347 -10.16 0.92 15.44
C GLY A 347 -10.14 1.74 14.16
N LEU A 348 -10.69 1.17 13.09
CA LEU A 348 -10.70 1.82 11.77
C LEU A 348 -11.55 3.11 11.73
N PRO A 349 -12.78 3.19 12.30
CA PRO A 349 -13.53 4.43 12.37
C PRO A 349 -12.85 5.53 13.21
N VAL A 350 -12.24 5.19 14.35
CA VAL A 350 -11.47 6.16 15.15
C VAL A 350 -10.31 6.73 14.31
N PHE A 351 -9.62 5.86 13.58
CA PHE A 351 -8.58 6.30 12.65
C PHE A 351 -9.15 7.20 11.53
N ALA A 352 -10.24 6.79 10.88
CA ALA A 352 -10.88 7.52 9.81
C ALA A 352 -11.29 8.94 10.25
N TYR A 353 -11.88 9.06 11.42
CA TYR A 353 -12.22 10.36 12.02
C TYR A 353 -10.97 11.25 12.18
N GLY A 354 -9.91 10.73 12.79
CA GLY A 354 -8.65 11.47 12.96
C GLY A 354 -7.99 11.82 11.63
N ASN A 355 -8.11 10.95 10.63
CA ASN A 355 -7.54 11.15 9.31
C ASN A 355 -8.24 12.29 8.53
N ILE A 356 -9.56 12.34 8.61
CA ILE A 356 -10.37 13.39 7.96
C ILE A 356 -10.24 14.73 8.69
N THR A 357 -10.26 14.73 10.03
CA THR A 357 -10.14 15.95 10.84
C THR A 357 -8.70 16.47 10.99
N GLY A 358 -7.71 15.71 10.50
CA GLY A 358 -6.30 16.07 10.65
C GLY A 358 -5.73 15.86 12.07
N THR A 359 -6.52 15.29 13.02
CA THR A 359 -6.14 15.18 14.43
C THR A 359 -5.17 14.01 14.67
N ALA A 360 -3.92 14.33 14.99
CA ALA A 360 -2.84 13.34 15.20
C ALA A 360 -3.17 12.30 16.28
N ALA A 361 -3.78 12.71 17.40
CA ALA A 361 -4.13 11.82 18.49
C ALA A 361 -5.08 10.69 18.06
N TYR A 362 -6.13 11.02 17.30
CA TYR A 362 -7.08 10.01 16.78
C TYR A 362 -6.46 9.13 15.69
N LYS A 363 -5.58 9.66 14.83
CA LYS A 363 -4.82 8.85 13.86
C LYS A 363 -3.97 7.81 14.58
N THR A 364 -3.19 8.25 15.56
CA THR A 364 -2.34 7.40 16.37
C THR A 364 -3.15 6.35 17.13
N ALA A 365 -4.16 6.79 17.90
CA ALA A 365 -5.01 5.91 18.68
C ALA A 365 -5.72 4.88 17.79
N GLY A 366 -6.33 5.31 16.69
CA GLY A 366 -7.04 4.44 15.77
C GLY A 366 -6.14 3.40 15.11
N SER A 367 -4.92 3.77 14.69
CA SER A 367 -3.94 2.82 14.13
C SER A 367 -3.53 1.75 15.15
N LEU A 368 -3.21 2.17 16.38
CA LEU A 368 -2.83 1.25 17.46
C LEU A 368 -4.01 0.38 17.89
N LEU A 369 -5.20 0.94 18.05
CA LEU A 369 -6.42 0.19 18.37
C LEU A 369 -6.72 -0.86 17.32
N THR A 370 -6.58 -0.54 16.03
CA THR A 370 -6.80 -1.51 14.95
C THR A 370 -5.89 -2.73 15.09
N VAL A 371 -4.60 -2.53 15.35
CA VAL A 371 -3.65 -3.63 15.58
C VAL A 371 -3.97 -4.38 16.86
N LEU A 372 -4.03 -3.66 17.98
CA LEU A 372 -4.13 -4.28 19.31
C LEU A 372 -5.46 -5.02 19.49
N LEU A 373 -6.58 -4.42 19.08
CA LEU A 373 -7.90 -5.08 19.20
C LEU A 373 -7.97 -6.35 18.35
N SER A 374 -7.41 -6.33 17.13
CA SER A 374 -7.42 -7.53 16.29
C SER A 374 -6.74 -8.72 16.96
N GLY A 375 -5.64 -8.50 17.66
CA GLY A 375 -4.88 -9.55 18.31
C GLY A 375 -5.38 -9.91 19.71
N THR A 376 -5.63 -8.91 20.57
CA THR A 376 -6.03 -9.15 21.96
C THR A 376 -7.41 -9.79 22.06
N VAL A 377 -8.39 -9.29 21.30
CA VAL A 377 -9.74 -9.86 21.26
C VAL A 377 -9.69 -11.28 20.69
N ALA A 378 -8.89 -11.51 19.62
CA ALA A 378 -8.72 -12.86 19.08
C ALA A 378 -8.19 -13.85 20.14
N LEU A 379 -7.21 -13.43 20.95
CA LEU A 379 -6.65 -14.26 22.02
C LEU A 379 -7.64 -14.48 23.17
N ILE A 380 -8.31 -13.43 23.65
CA ILE A 380 -9.24 -13.50 24.79
C ILE A 380 -10.42 -14.40 24.46
N VAL A 381 -11.07 -14.20 23.32
CA VAL A 381 -12.22 -15.03 22.90
C VAL A 381 -11.81 -16.49 22.68
N SER A 382 -10.61 -16.71 22.14
CA SER A 382 -10.09 -18.07 21.95
C SER A 382 -9.80 -18.80 23.27
N ARG A 383 -9.41 -18.06 24.34
CA ARG A 383 -9.12 -18.63 25.67
C ARG A 383 -10.39 -18.88 26.48
N LYS A 384 -11.35 -17.93 26.55
CA LYS A 384 -12.57 -18.05 27.35
C LYS A 384 -13.39 -19.33 27.02
N ARG A 385 -13.58 -19.62 25.74
CA ARG A 385 -14.28 -20.84 25.32
C ARG A 385 -13.45 -22.13 25.45
N GLY A 386 -12.16 -22.05 25.77
CA GLY A 386 -11.36 -23.22 26.14
C GLY A 386 -11.63 -23.70 27.56
N ALA A 387 -12.04 -22.80 28.45
CA ALA A 387 -12.40 -23.11 29.83
C ALA A 387 -13.85 -23.62 30.02
N GLU A 388 -14.74 -23.37 29.04
CA GLU A 388 -16.14 -23.84 29.07
C GLU A 388 -16.32 -25.27 28.49
N ASN A 389 -15.32 -25.79 27.75
CA ASN A 389 -15.39 -27.10 27.09
C ASN A 389 -14.32 -28.09 27.61
N GLY A 390 -13.64 -27.80 28.69
CA GLY A 390 -12.71 -28.67 29.41
C GLY A 390 -13.21 -28.88 30.82
#